data_afaf647f64f1545b27fea78ccffff877
#
_entry.id   afaf647f64f1545b27fea78ccffff877
#
_cell.length_a   1.000
_cell.length_b   1.000
_cell.length_c   1.000
_cell.angle_alpha   90.00
_cell.angle_beta   90.00
_cell.angle_gamma   90.00
#
_symmetry.space_group_name_H-M   'P 1'
#
loop_
_entity.id
_entity.type
_entity.pdbx_description
1 polymer ?
#
loop_
_entity_poly.entity_id
_entity_poly.type
_entity_poly.pdbx_seq_one_letter_code
_entity_poly.pdbx_strand_id
1 'polypeptide(L)'
;MKSRIEIAREIAEKVHLEPNEKYPEGQKDKKENPYMAHINDVASRVSELGESYEIVGLLHDAIEDAHNDLAREEVRNLINSNFNSEIIEAINAMTKNENEDYFLEYLPRLKKNNIALKVKIADSSHNLSKAYLFDDEPEVANELRKKYIAVLNELGVDGQECEEPIIFDKEESKW
;
A
#
# COMPACT_ATOMS: atom_id res chain seq x y z
N MET A 1 21.09 15.28 -8.74
CA MET A 1 19.61 15.41 -8.75
C MET A 1 19.07 14.08 -8.22
N LYS A 2 18.15 14.10 -7.26
CA LYS A 2 17.57 12.85 -6.72
C LYS A 2 16.73 12.16 -7.79
N SER A 3 16.73 10.82 -7.80
CA SER A 3 15.80 10.04 -8.62
C SER A 3 14.36 10.18 -8.11
N ARG A 4 13.37 9.86 -8.94
CA ARG A 4 11.96 9.88 -8.52
C ARG A 4 11.68 8.86 -7.41
N ILE A 5 12.33 7.70 -7.45
CA ILE A 5 12.24 6.68 -6.39
C ILE A 5 12.80 7.21 -5.06
N GLU A 6 13.96 7.92 -5.07
CA GLU A 6 14.51 8.53 -3.87
C GLU A 6 13.55 9.57 -3.27
N ILE A 7 12.92 10.40 -4.11
CA ILE A 7 11.90 11.38 -3.67
C ILE A 7 10.70 10.66 -3.04
N ALA A 8 10.18 9.60 -3.69
CA ALA A 8 9.08 8.82 -3.15
C ALA A 8 9.42 8.21 -1.78
N ARG A 9 10.62 7.66 -1.65
CA ARG A 9 11.12 7.09 -0.40
C ARG A 9 11.19 8.13 0.71
N GLU A 10 11.72 9.32 0.44
CA GLU A 10 11.77 10.41 1.43
C GLU A 10 10.38 10.86 1.89
N ILE A 11 9.39 10.90 0.98
CA ILE A 11 8.01 11.21 1.35
C ILE A 11 7.43 10.11 2.25
N ALA A 12 7.65 8.84 1.91
CA ALA A 12 7.21 7.71 2.72
C ALA A 12 7.87 7.70 4.10
N GLU A 13 9.18 7.92 4.17
CA GLU A 13 9.93 8.02 5.43
C GLU A 13 9.44 9.17 6.30
N LYS A 14 9.14 10.32 5.71
CA LYS A 14 8.56 11.46 6.43
C LYS A 14 7.23 11.09 7.10
N VAL A 15 6.39 10.32 6.44
CA VAL A 15 5.07 9.90 6.99
C VAL A 15 5.22 8.82 8.04
N HIS A 16 6.04 7.80 7.78
CA HIS A 16 6.04 6.56 8.55
C HIS A 16 7.18 6.43 9.57
N LEU A 17 8.30 7.15 9.39
CA LEU A 17 9.43 7.09 10.33
C LEU A 17 9.53 8.31 11.23
N GLU A 18 9.16 9.51 10.75
CA GLU A 18 9.30 10.71 11.57
C GLU A 18 8.33 10.68 12.75
N PRO A 19 8.83 10.94 13.99
CA PRO A 19 7.96 11.07 15.15
C PRO A 19 6.94 12.20 14.98
N ASN A 20 5.69 11.93 15.37
CA ASN A 20 4.60 12.90 15.31
C ASN A 20 3.62 12.68 16.46
N GLU A 21 2.56 13.48 16.54
CA GLU A 21 1.57 13.40 17.63
C GLU A 21 0.86 12.04 17.69
N LYS A 22 0.60 11.42 16.51
CA LYS A 22 -0.06 10.11 16.40
C LYS A 22 0.91 8.96 16.65
N TYR A 23 2.17 9.12 16.23
CA TYR A 23 3.22 8.11 16.30
C TYR A 23 4.52 8.72 16.89
N PRO A 24 4.64 8.82 18.24
CA PRO A 24 5.77 9.48 18.88
C PRO A 24 7.14 8.85 18.63
N GLU A 25 7.18 7.59 18.21
CA GLU A 25 8.41 6.85 17.89
C GLU A 25 8.45 6.40 16.41
N GLY A 26 7.67 7.08 15.54
CA GLY A 26 7.38 6.61 14.20
C GLY A 26 6.27 5.56 14.18
N GLN A 27 5.71 5.30 12.98
CA GLN A 27 4.62 4.36 12.82
C GLN A 27 5.12 2.91 12.92
N LYS A 28 4.39 2.10 13.67
CA LYS A 28 4.64 0.67 13.84
C LYS A 28 3.40 -0.16 13.46
N ASP A 29 3.62 -1.39 13.06
CA ASP A 29 2.53 -2.37 12.87
C ASP A 29 2.05 -2.92 14.25
N LYS A 30 1.02 -3.78 14.23
CA LYS A 30 0.45 -4.36 15.45
C LYS A 30 1.42 -5.25 16.25
N LYS A 31 2.55 -5.66 15.68
CA LYS A 31 3.61 -6.43 16.31
C LYS A 31 4.88 -5.59 16.56
N GLU A 32 4.73 -4.27 16.65
CA GLU A 32 5.79 -3.30 16.98
C GLU A 32 6.94 -3.22 15.96
N ASN A 33 6.77 -3.77 14.74
CA ASN A 33 7.75 -3.60 13.67
C ASN A 33 7.59 -2.22 13.00
N PRO A 34 8.68 -1.57 12.56
CA PRO A 34 8.57 -0.31 11.81
C PRO A 34 7.67 -0.48 10.57
N TYR A 35 6.65 0.38 10.42
CA TYR A 35 5.70 0.30 9.31
C TYR A 35 6.38 0.45 7.94
N MET A 36 7.47 1.20 7.88
CA MET A 36 8.29 1.35 6.68
C MET A 36 8.83 0.01 6.14
N ALA A 37 8.94 -1.03 6.97
CA ALA A 37 9.28 -2.38 6.49
C ALA A 37 8.19 -2.95 5.57
N HIS A 38 6.91 -2.73 5.90
CA HIS A 38 5.78 -3.08 5.04
C HIS A 38 5.80 -2.28 3.73
N ILE A 39 5.99 -0.97 3.80
CA ILE A 39 6.07 -0.08 2.64
C ILE A 39 7.16 -0.54 1.66
N ASN A 40 8.36 -0.82 2.15
CA ASN A 40 9.48 -1.30 1.34
C ASN A 40 9.21 -2.67 0.72
N ASP A 41 8.57 -3.57 1.45
CA ASP A 41 8.22 -4.89 0.96
C ASP A 41 7.21 -4.81 -0.19
N VAL A 42 6.13 -4.04 -0.04
CA VAL A 42 5.13 -3.83 -1.10
C VAL A 42 5.76 -3.22 -2.35
N ALA A 43 6.58 -2.17 -2.18
CA ALA A 43 7.28 -1.53 -3.31
C ALA A 43 8.21 -2.51 -4.05
N SER A 44 8.96 -3.33 -3.31
CA SER A 44 9.85 -4.34 -3.88
C SER A 44 9.10 -5.39 -4.73
N ARG A 45 7.89 -5.79 -4.32
CA ARG A 45 7.08 -6.81 -5.03
C ARG A 45 6.57 -6.37 -6.39
N VAL A 46 6.49 -5.07 -6.62
CA VAL A 46 6.00 -4.49 -7.88
C VAL A 46 7.10 -3.79 -8.68
N SER A 47 8.33 -3.72 -8.16
CA SER A 47 9.45 -2.96 -8.76
C SER A 47 9.82 -3.44 -10.17
N GLU A 48 9.73 -4.76 -10.44
CA GLU A 48 10.02 -5.32 -11.75
C GLU A 48 9.02 -4.91 -12.84
N LEU A 49 7.82 -4.46 -12.46
CA LEU A 49 6.82 -3.91 -13.39
C LEU A 49 7.20 -2.52 -13.92
N GLY A 50 8.06 -1.79 -13.22
CA GLY A 50 8.60 -0.50 -13.62
C GLY A 50 8.56 0.56 -12.53
N GLU A 51 9.23 1.69 -12.81
CA GLU A 51 9.43 2.77 -11.84
C GLU A 51 8.12 3.33 -11.26
N SER A 52 7.07 3.51 -12.09
CA SER A 52 5.77 4.01 -11.62
C SER A 52 5.14 3.09 -10.57
N TYR A 53 5.27 1.78 -10.73
CA TYR A 53 4.76 0.79 -9.76
C TYR A 53 5.51 0.85 -8.44
N GLU A 54 6.85 0.92 -8.48
CA GLU A 54 7.67 1.03 -7.26
C GLU A 54 7.36 2.32 -6.50
N ILE A 55 7.23 3.45 -7.20
CA ILE A 55 6.85 4.74 -6.60
C ILE A 55 5.47 4.65 -5.94
N VAL A 56 4.47 4.08 -6.62
CA VAL A 56 3.12 3.92 -6.04
C VAL A 56 3.16 2.94 -4.86
N GLY A 57 3.97 1.88 -4.93
CA GLY A 57 4.21 0.97 -3.82
C GLY A 57 4.80 1.67 -2.59
N LEU A 58 5.76 2.59 -2.78
CA LEU A 58 6.33 3.40 -1.69
C LEU A 58 5.31 4.39 -1.09
N LEU A 59 4.35 4.86 -1.86
CA LEU A 59 3.44 5.94 -1.47
C LEU A 59 1.99 5.49 -1.21
N HIS A 60 1.70 4.18 -1.27
CA HIS A 60 0.33 3.67 -1.29
C HIS A 60 -0.50 4.05 -0.05
N ASP A 61 0.13 4.15 1.12
CA ASP A 61 -0.51 4.52 2.38
C ASP A 61 -0.18 5.96 2.84
N ALA A 62 0.71 6.68 2.12
CA ALA A 62 1.26 7.95 2.60
C ALA A 62 0.20 9.03 2.85
N ILE A 63 -0.87 9.09 2.05
CA ILE A 63 -1.95 10.06 2.22
C ILE A 63 -2.89 9.65 3.37
N GLU A 64 -3.24 8.37 3.49
CA GLU A 64 -4.15 7.87 4.53
C GLU A 64 -3.50 7.91 5.92
N ASP A 65 -2.21 7.63 6.00
CA ASP A 65 -1.47 7.53 7.25
C ASP A 65 -0.88 8.86 7.75
N ALA A 66 -0.96 9.92 6.94
CA ALA A 66 -0.59 11.26 7.40
C ALA A 66 -1.34 11.62 8.70
N HIS A 67 -0.60 12.05 9.72
CA HIS A 67 -1.07 12.13 11.10
C HIS A 67 -2.18 13.15 11.37
N ASN A 68 -2.36 14.15 10.48
CA ASN A 68 -3.44 15.13 10.52
C ASN A 68 -3.71 15.71 9.12
N ASP A 69 -4.72 16.58 9.01
CA ASP A 69 -5.14 17.14 7.72
C ASP A 69 -4.08 18.05 7.08
N LEU A 70 -3.30 18.79 7.87
CA LEU A 70 -2.21 19.62 7.36
C LEU A 70 -1.08 18.75 6.78
N ALA A 71 -0.70 17.69 7.49
CA ALA A 71 0.28 16.73 7.00
C ALA A 71 -0.21 16.01 5.73
N ARG A 72 -1.51 15.68 5.67
CA ARG A 72 -2.13 15.07 4.48
C ARG A 72 -2.08 16.01 3.28
N GLU A 73 -2.38 17.28 3.48
CA GLU A 73 -2.28 18.29 2.42
C GLU A 73 -0.83 18.49 1.97
N GLU A 74 0.13 18.53 2.89
CA GLU A 74 1.55 18.61 2.57
C GLU A 74 2.02 17.41 1.73
N VAL A 75 1.65 16.19 2.12
CA VAL A 75 1.97 14.96 1.37
C VAL A 75 1.38 15.02 -0.05
N ARG A 76 0.11 15.44 -0.20
CA ARG A 76 -0.52 15.63 -1.51
C ARG A 76 0.24 16.65 -2.37
N ASN A 77 0.66 17.76 -1.80
CA ASN A 77 1.42 18.80 -2.50
C ASN A 77 2.80 18.29 -2.94
N LEU A 78 3.49 17.52 -2.10
CA LEU A 78 4.76 16.88 -2.46
C LEU A 78 4.57 15.90 -3.61
N ILE A 79 3.54 15.07 -3.57
CA ILE A 79 3.22 14.11 -4.64
C ILE A 79 2.92 14.85 -5.95
N ASN A 80 2.03 15.85 -5.91
CA ASN A 80 1.63 16.61 -7.10
C ASN A 80 2.77 17.40 -7.74
N SER A 81 3.75 17.82 -6.94
CA SER A 81 4.89 18.63 -7.45
C SER A 81 6.02 17.77 -8.02
N ASN A 82 6.11 16.49 -7.67
CA ASN A 82 7.26 15.66 -8.03
C ASN A 82 6.93 14.54 -9.03
N PHE A 83 5.65 14.19 -9.22
CA PHE A 83 5.26 13.06 -10.06
C PHE A 83 4.32 13.47 -11.20
N ASN A 84 4.26 12.64 -12.24
CA ASN A 84 3.37 12.83 -13.38
C ASN A 84 1.93 12.37 -13.05
N SER A 85 0.99 12.68 -13.96
CA SER A 85 -0.43 12.35 -13.78
C SER A 85 -0.70 10.86 -13.58
N GLU A 86 0.04 9.98 -14.26
CA GLU A 86 -0.10 8.52 -14.14
C GLU A 86 0.11 8.05 -12.69
N ILE A 87 1.19 8.51 -12.05
CA ILE A 87 1.51 8.18 -10.65
C ILE A 87 0.50 8.83 -9.70
N ILE A 88 0.16 10.10 -9.92
CA ILE A 88 -0.81 10.83 -9.09
C ILE A 88 -2.18 10.14 -9.12
N GLU A 89 -2.65 9.74 -10.30
CA GLU A 89 -3.92 9.03 -10.47
C GLU A 89 -3.91 7.66 -9.77
N ALA A 90 -2.80 6.93 -9.85
CA ALA A 90 -2.66 5.65 -9.17
C ALA A 90 -2.66 5.81 -7.65
N ILE A 91 -1.95 6.79 -7.09
CA ILE A 91 -1.96 7.09 -5.66
C ILE A 91 -3.37 7.52 -5.19
N ASN A 92 -4.05 8.36 -5.96
CA ASN A 92 -5.43 8.74 -5.66
C ASN A 92 -6.39 7.54 -5.74
N ALA A 93 -6.16 6.59 -6.64
CA ALA A 93 -6.93 5.35 -6.70
C ALA A 93 -6.67 4.46 -5.47
N MET A 94 -5.45 4.43 -4.94
CA MET A 94 -5.09 3.72 -3.71
C MET A 94 -5.70 4.36 -2.46
N THR A 95 -5.87 5.68 -2.44
CA THR A 95 -6.41 6.41 -1.30
C THR A 95 -7.94 6.25 -1.23
N LYS A 96 -8.46 5.70 -0.12
CA LYS A 96 -9.88 5.57 0.12
C LYS A 96 -10.48 6.95 0.51
N ASN A 97 -11.61 7.32 -0.10
CA ASN A 97 -12.32 8.55 0.25
C ASN A 97 -13.12 8.38 1.56
N GLU A 98 -13.41 9.51 2.23
CA GLU A 98 -14.33 9.51 3.37
C GLU A 98 -15.71 8.98 2.95
N ASN A 99 -16.30 8.15 3.81
CA ASN A 99 -17.62 7.54 3.61
C ASN A 99 -17.73 6.58 2.39
N GLU A 100 -16.65 6.33 1.66
CA GLU A 100 -16.63 5.35 0.57
C GLU A 100 -16.74 3.92 1.14
N ASP A 101 -17.69 3.11 0.65
CA ASP A 101 -17.76 1.71 1.03
C ASP A 101 -16.57 0.96 0.44
N TYR A 102 -15.93 0.12 1.29
CA TYR A 102 -14.68 -0.53 0.92
C TYR A 102 -14.82 -1.50 -0.26
N PHE A 103 -15.87 -2.34 -0.25
CA PHE A 103 -16.08 -3.38 -1.26
C PHE A 103 -16.97 -2.91 -2.43
N LEU A 104 -17.94 -2.03 -2.16
CA LEU A 104 -18.91 -1.62 -3.18
C LEU A 104 -18.45 -0.41 -4.00
N GLU A 105 -17.52 0.40 -3.47
CA GLU A 105 -17.12 1.66 -4.11
C GLU A 105 -15.59 1.74 -4.29
N TYR A 106 -14.81 1.59 -3.20
CA TYR A 106 -13.35 1.76 -3.23
C TYR A 106 -12.65 0.72 -4.10
N LEU A 107 -12.82 -0.58 -3.84
CA LEU A 107 -12.15 -1.62 -4.63
C LEU A 107 -12.58 -1.60 -6.12
N PRO A 108 -13.87 -1.43 -6.49
CA PRO A 108 -14.28 -1.26 -7.88
C PRO A 108 -13.67 -0.03 -8.56
N ARG A 109 -13.48 1.07 -7.84
CA ARG A 109 -12.82 2.28 -8.37
C ARG A 109 -11.33 2.03 -8.57
N LEU A 110 -10.65 1.48 -7.58
CA LEU A 110 -9.23 1.14 -7.59
C LEU A 110 -8.89 0.20 -8.76
N LYS A 111 -9.68 -0.83 -9.00
CA LYS A 111 -9.49 -1.83 -10.08
C LYS A 111 -9.41 -1.22 -11.47
N LYS A 112 -9.93 -0.01 -11.69
CA LYS A 112 -9.86 0.68 -12.98
C LYS A 112 -8.48 1.25 -13.28
N ASN A 113 -7.61 1.38 -12.28
CA ASN A 113 -6.23 1.82 -12.44
C ASN A 113 -5.29 0.61 -12.31
N ASN A 114 -4.59 0.27 -13.40
CA ASN A 114 -3.75 -0.92 -13.45
C ASN A 114 -2.58 -0.91 -12.44
N ILE A 115 -1.97 0.26 -12.20
CA ILE A 115 -0.87 0.39 -11.23
C ILE A 115 -1.42 0.17 -9.82
N ALA A 116 -2.51 0.86 -9.47
CA ALA A 116 -3.15 0.71 -8.17
C ALA A 116 -3.61 -0.72 -7.91
N LEU A 117 -4.17 -1.40 -8.92
CA LEU A 117 -4.59 -2.80 -8.83
C LEU A 117 -3.42 -3.71 -8.43
N LYS A 118 -2.29 -3.64 -9.14
CA LYS A 118 -1.12 -4.48 -8.87
C LYS A 118 -0.50 -4.18 -7.51
N VAL A 119 -0.39 -2.91 -7.14
CA VAL A 119 0.10 -2.51 -5.82
C VAL A 119 -0.85 -3.01 -4.71
N LYS A 120 -2.18 -2.91 -4.90
CA LYS A 120 -3.15 -3.39 -3.89
C LYS A 120 -3.15 -4.91 -3.73
N ILE A 121 -2.91 -5.66 -4.81
CA ILE A 121 -2.72 -7.11 -4.73
C ILE A 121 -1.44 -7.42 -3.92
N ALA A 122 -0.32 -6.75 -4.19
CA ALA A 122 0.92 -6.93 -3.45
C ALA A 122 0.75 -6.60 -1.95
N ASP A 123 0.12 -5.46 -1.63
CA ASP A 123 -0.22 -5.05 -0.26
C ASP A 123 -1.09 -6.09 0.44
N SER A 124 -2.19 -6.51 -0.19
CA SER A 124 -3.15 -7.43 0.42
C SER A 124 -2.58 -8.83 0.62
N SER A 125 -1.78 -9.33 -0.33
CA SER A 125 -1.10 -10.62 -0.19
C SER A 125 -0.02 -10.59 0.90
N HIS A 126 0.73 -9.48 1.01
CA HIS A 126 1.69 -9.30 2.10
C HIS A 126 0.99 -9.25 3.47
N ASN A 127 -0.12 -8.54 3.59
CA ASN A 127 -0.89 -8.49 4.82
C ASN A 127 -1.53 -9.85 5.17
N LEU A 128 -1.97 -10.63 4.17
CA LEU A 128 -2.46 -12.00 4.36
C LEU A 128 -1.34 -12.89 4.91
N SER A 129 -0.15 -12.84 4.33
CA SER A 129 1.00 -13.64 4.79
C SER A 129 1.41 -13.31 6.24
N LYS A 130 1.18 -12.08 6.69
CA LYS A 130 1.44 -11.68 8.09
C LYS A 130 0.42 -12.21 9.10
N ALA A 131 -0.70 -12.79 8.67
CA ALA A 131 -1.71 -13.31 9.61
C ALA A 131 -1.14 -14.43 10.50
N TYR A 132 -0.10 -15.16 10.07
CA TYR A 132 0.58 -16.16 10.91
C TYR A 132 1.28 -15.56 12.14
N LEU A 133 1.65 -14.27 12.10
CA LEU A 133 2.25 -13.60 13.27
C LEU A 133 1.28 -13.48 14.45
N PHE A 134 0.00 -13.79 14.24
CA PHE A 134 -1.06 -13.76 15.22
C PHE A 134 -1.55 -15.17 15.60
N ASP A 135 -0.72 -16.21 15.39
CA ASP A 135 -1.12 -17.60 15.73
C ASP A 135 -1.37 -17.80 17.23
N ASP A 136 -0.80 -16.96 18.09
CA ASP A 136 -1.11 -16.84 19.52
C ASP A 136 -2.44 -16.09 19.81
N GLU A 137 -3.02 -15.43 18.81
CA GLU A 137 -4.29 -14.69 18.83
C GLU A 137 -5.22 -15.20 17.70
N PRO A 138 -5.77 -16.42 17.79
CA PRO A 138 -6.42 -17.10 16.67
C PRO A 138 -7.64 -16.37 16.10
N GLU A 139 -8.36 -15.60 16.92
CA GLU A 139 -9.49 -14.78 16.46
C GLU A 139 -8.99 -13.64 15.54
N VAL A 140 -7.93 -12.94 15.94
CA VAL A 140 -7.29 -11.88 15.16
C VAL A 140 -6.72 -12.44 13.85
N ALA A 141 -6.01 -13.58 13.92
CA ALA A 141 -5.48 -14.25 12.74
C ALA A 141 -6.59 -14.61 11.74
N ASN A 142 -7.70 -15.18 12.22
CA ASN A 142 -8.84 -15.56 11.38
C ASN A 142 -9.55 -14.36 10.75
N GLU A 143 -9.72 -13.26 11.49
CA GLU A 143 -10.31 -12.03 10.95
C GLU A 143 -9.42 -11.41 9.85
N LEU A 144 -8.10 -11.36 10.05
CA LEU A 144 -7.15 -10.89 9.06
C LEU A 144 -7.16 -11.76 7.80
N ARG A 145 -7.14 -13.10 7.95
CA ARG A 145 -7.23 -14.04 6.83
C ARG A 145 -8.53 -13.84 6.05
N LYS A 146 -9.68 -13.81 6.70
CA LYS A 146 -10.98 -13.58 6.04
C LYS A 146 -11.01 -12.27 5.28
N LYS A 147 -10.51 -11.18 5.89
CA LYS A 147 -10.47 -9.85 5.27
C LYS A 147 -9.64 -9.86 3.99
N TYR A 148 -8.38 -10.31 4.07
CA TYR A 148 -7.48 -10.22 2.93
C TYR A 148 -7.76 -11.25 1.84
N ILE A 149 -8.27 -12.43 2.17
CA ILE A 149 -8.82 -13.38 1.19
C ILE A 149 -9.98 -12.74 0.42
N ALA A 150 -10.92 -12.09 1.10
CA ALA A 150 -12.05 -11.41 0.44
C ALA A 150 -11.56 -10.26 -0.46
N VAL A 151 -10.56 -9.49 -0.03
CA VAL A 151 -9.96 -8.41 -0.83
C VAL A 151 -9.30 -8.98 -2.08
N LEU A 152 -8.46 -10.01 -1.94
CA LEU A 152 -7.78 -10.63 -3.08
C LEU A 152 -8.76 -11.20 -4.10
N ASN A 153 -9.81 -11.90 -3.63
CA ASN A 153 -10.88 -12.42 -4.49
C ASN A 153 -11.58 -11.30 -5.27
N GLU A 154 -11.88 -10.18 -4.61
CA GLU A 154 -12.46 -9.00 -5.27
C GLU A 154 -11.50 -8.40 -6.31
N LEU A 155 -10.19 -8.45 -6.07
CA LEU A 155 -9.16 -8.00 -7.01
C LEU A 155 -8.87 -9.01 -8.14
N GLY A 156 -9.52 -10.16 -8.16
CA GLY A 156 -9.38 -11.18 -9.21
C GLY A 156 -8.25 -12.19 -8.96
N VAL A 157 -7.78 -12.31 -7.72
CA VAL A 157 -6.77 -13.30 -7.28
C VAL A 157 -7.44 -14.28 -6.34
N ASP A 158 -7.19 -15.59 -6.50
CA ASP A 158 -7.66 -16.57 -5.53
C ASP A 158 -6.91 -16.44 -4.19
N GLY A 159 -7.54 -15.77 -3.25
CA GLY A 159 -6.96 -15.54 -1.93
C GLY A 159 -6.81 -16.81 -1.08
N GLN A 160 -7.54 -17.89 -1.38
CA GLN A 160 -7.40 -19.18 -0.69
C GLN A 160 -6.11 -19.91 -1.07
N GLU A 161 -5.66 -19.74 -2.32
CA GLU A 161 -4.43 -20.33 -2.83
C GLU A 161 -3.21 -19.43 -2.64
N CYS A 162 -3.38 -18.24 -2.07
CA CYS A 162 -2.32 -17.28 -1.84
C CYS A 162 -1.56 -17.60 -0.52
N GLU A 163 -0.69 -18.61 -0.55
CA GLU A 163 0.15 -19.01 0.60
C GLU A 163 1.33 -18.07 0.81
N GLU A 164 1.89 -17.54 -0.28
CA GLU A 164 3.03 -16.63 -0.27
C GLU A 164 2.64 -15.25 -0.80
N PRO A 165 3.30 -14.17 -0.35
CA PRO A 165 3.04 -12.85 -0.89
C PRO A 165 3.38 -12.77 -2.38
N ILE A 166 2.46 -12.21 -3.17
CA ILE A 166 2.59 -12.11 -4.62
C ILE A 166 3.73 -11.14 -4.99
N ILE A 167 4.59 -11.60 -5.89
CA ILE A 167 5.65 -10.79 -6.52
C ILE A 167 5.34 -10.73 -8.00
N PHE A 168 5.32 -9.53 -8.56
CA PHE A 168 5.11 -9.33 -9.99
C PHE A 168 6.44 -9.25 -10.72
N ASP A 169 6.54 -9.94 -11.85
CA ASP A 169 7.70 -9.88 -12.74
C ASP A 169 7.34 -9.23 -14.10
N LYS A 170 8.37 -9.01 -14.93
CA LYS A 170 8.20 -8.38 -16.25
C LYS A 170 7.36 -9.20 -17.23
N GLU A 171 7.23 -10.50 -17.02
CA GLU A 171 6.44 -11.33 -17.94
C GLU A 171 4.94 -11.12 -17.75
N GLU A 172 4.49 -10.75 -16.54
CA GLU A 172 3.09 -10.44 -16.24
C GLU A 172 2.62 -9.06 -16.76
N SER A 173 3.53 -8.20 -17.21
CA SER A 173 3.20 -6.88 -17.77
C SER A 173 2.59 -6.94 -19.20
N LYS A 174 2.38 -8.13 -19.76
CA LYS A 174 1.92 -8.33 -21.15
C LYS A 174 0.43 -8.63 -21.30
N TRP A 175 -0.37 -8.45 -20.23
CA TRP A 175 -1.83 -8.71 -20.27
C TRP A 175 -2.64 -7.43 -20.06
#